data_0b91ff8c8ac58f321f72efc377abeb9e
#
_entry.id   0b91ff8c8ac58f321f72efc377abeb9e
#
_cell.length_a   1.000
_cell.length_b   1.000
_cell.length_c   1.000
_cell.angle_alpha   90.00
_cell.angle_beta   90.00
_cell.angle_gamma   90.00
#
_symmetry.space_group_name_H-M   'P 1'
#
loop_
_entity.id
_entity.type
_entity.pdbx_description
1 polymer ?
#
loop_
_entity_poly.entity_id
_entity_poly.type
_entity_poly.pdbx_seq_one_letter_code
_entity_poly.pdbx_strand_id
1 'polypeptide(L)'
;PRPRVFRLAEDEAVINRMGFPSQGMSKVAGRMSKVGNQRHAIVGINLGKNKDTPLEEAARDYVELMKVFSPLADYLTINISSPNTVGLRRLQNREMLEQLLNQINLERETWNLKPPILVKISPDLSEEELEDAVGVILDKKMDGIIATNTTLSREGARSNLKGETGGLSGSPLKGRSEAVLSRVVKLVNGRVP
;
A
#
# COMPACT_ATOMS: atom_id res chain seq x y z
N PRO A 1 -18.57 4.81 -10.41
CA PRO A 1 -18.87 5.61 -11.58
C PRO A 1 -17.62 5.89 -12.41
N ARG A 2 -17.73 6.03 -13.73
CA ARG A 2 -16.68 6.52 -14.63
C ARG A 2 -16.95 7.99 -14.93
N PRO A 3 -15.90 8.81 -15.20
CA PRO A 3 -14.47 8.48 -15.24
C PRO A 3 -13.88 8.24 -13.84
N ARG A 4 -12.76 7.49 -13.76
CA ARG A 4 -12.03 7.19 -12.53
C ARG A 4 -10.60 7.72 -12.51
N VAL A 5 -10.18 8.35 -13.59
CA VAL A 5 -8.85 8.96 -13.72
C VAL A 5 -9.04 10.34 -14.36
N PHE A 6 -8.41 11.34 -13.76
CA PHE A 6 -8.47 12.74 -14.17
C PHE A 6 -7.05 13.27 -14.32
N ARG A 7 -6.73 13.73 -15.51
CA ARG A 7 -5.44 14.36 -15.80
C ARG A 7 -5.50 15.85 -15.50
N LEU A 8 -4.61 16.34 -14.68
CA LEU A 8 -4.44 17.75 -14.35
C LEU A 8 -3.17 18.23 -15.07
N ALA A 9 -3.31 18.57 -16.36
CA ALA A 9 -2.16 18.84 -17.23
C ALA A 9 -1.33 20.03 -16.74
N GLU A 10 -1.99 21.10 -16.31
CA GLU A 10 -1.36 22.33 -15.79
C GLU A 10 -0.60 22.14 -14.48
N ASP A 11 -0.87 21.02 -13.79
CA ASP A 11 -0.24 20.65 -12.51
C ASP A 11 0.72 19.47 -12.66
N GLU A 12 0.89 18.91 -13.87
CA GLU A 12 1.63 17.68 -14.11
C GLU A 12 1.20 16.56 -13.13
N ALA A 13 -0.11 16.38 -13.00
CA ALA A 13 -0.71 15.57 -11.96
C ALA A 13 -1.85 14.70 -12.47
N VAL A 14 -2.21 13.71 -11.64
CA VAL A 14 -3.35 12.82 -11.88
C VAL A 14 -4.13 12.62 -10.58
N ILE A 15 -5.45 12.74 -10.64
CA ILE A 15 -6.34 12.23 -9.60
C ILE A 15 -6.93 10.89 -10.07
N ASN A 16 -6.89 9.89 -9.20
CA ASN A 16 -7.51 8.61 -9.49
C ASN A 16 -8.40 8.12 -8.34
N ARG A 17 -9.50 7.44 -8.70
CA ARG A 17 -10.39 6.70 -7.81
C ARG A 17 -10.58 5.27 -8.30
N MET A 18 -9.48 4.58 -8.59
CA MET A 18 -9.46 3.26 -9.23
C MET A 18 -10.00 2.15 -8.31
N GLY A 19 -9.61 2.12 -7.03
CA GLY A 19 -10.09 1.14 -6.04
C GLY A 19 -9.63 -0.28 -6.32
N PHE A 20 -8.34 -0.48 -6.61
CA PHE A 20 -7.73 -1.78 -6.90
C PHE A 20 -8.44 -2.57 -8.03
N PRO A 21 -8.55 -2.02 -9.25
CA PRO A 21 -9.21 -2.71 -10.36
C PRO A 21 -8.38 -3.91 -10.80
N SER A 22 -8.77 -5.08 -10.38
CA SER A 22 -8.16 -6.34 -10.84
C SER A 22 -9.24 -7.30 -11.32
N GLN A 23 -8.83 -8.41 -11.93
CA GLN A 23 -9.75 -9.48 -12.32
C GLN A 23 -9.92 -10.53 -11.21
N GLY A 24 -9.43 -10.23 -10.01
CA GLY A 24 -9.48 -11.11 -8.85
C GLY A 24 -8.28 -12.05 -8.74
N MET A 25 -8.11 -12.56 -7.52
CA MET A 25 -6.97 -13.38 -7.10
C MET A 25 -6.69 -14.54 -8.04
N SER A 26 -7.68 -15.38 -8.33
CA SER A 26 -7.51 -16.60 -9.13
C SER A 26 -7.04 -16.31 -10.56
N LYS A 27 -7.61 -15.29 -11.21
CA LYS A 27 -7.21 -14.93 -12.59
C LYS A 27 -5.81 -14.33 -12.65
N VAL A 28 -5.45 -13.52 -11.65
CA VAL A 28 -4.09 -12.93 -11.57
C VAL A 28 -3.08 -14.03 -11.29
N ALA A 29 -3.31 -14.89 -10.30
CA ALA A 29 -2.44 -16.02 -9.99
C ALA A 29 -2.24 -16.95 -11.19
N GLY A 30 -3.33 -17.33 -11.88
CA GLY A 30 -3.26 -18.17 -13.06
C GLY A 30 -2.46 -17.56 -14.23
N ARG A 31 -2.44 -16.22 -14.37
CA ARG A 31 -1.57 -15.56 -15.35
C ARG A 31 -0.10 -15.56 -14.90
N MET A 32 0.16 -15.29 -13.64
CA MET A 32 1.52 -15.29 -13.11
C MET A 32 2.16 -16.68 -13.17
N SER A 33 1.41 -17.72 -12.85
CA SER A 33 1.88 -19.11 -12.95
C SER A 33 2.29 -19.50 -14.39
N LYS A 34 1.63 -18.94 -15.41
CA LYS A 34 1.99 -19.18 -16.82
C LYS A 34 3.31 -18.53 -17.22
N VAL A 35 3.67 -17.41 -16.60
CA VAL A 35 4.96 -16.74 -16.85
C VAL A 35 6.10 -17.51 -16.17
N GLY A 36 5.82 -18.14 -15.01
CA GLY A 36 6.74 -19.01 -14.30
C GLY A 36 8.11 -18.37 -14.05
N ASN A 37 9.16 -19.18 -14.12
CA ASN A 37 10.55 -18.76 -13.92
C ASN A 37 11.19 -18.04 -15.10
N GLN A 38 10.45 -17.82 -16.19
CA GLN A 38 10.92 -17.06 -17.37
C GLN A 38 10.87 -15.54 -17.16
N ARG A 39 10.61 -15.09 -15.93
CA ARG A 39 10.61 -13.66 -15.60
C ARG A 39 12.04 -13.11 -15.60
N HIS A 40 12.24 -12.02 -16.33
CA HIS A 40 13.50 -11.26 -16.35
C HIS A 40 13.45 -10.00 -15.49
N ALA A 41 12.38 -9.82 -14.70
CA ALA A 41 12.17 -8.65 -13.83
C ALA A 41 11.70 -9.08 -12.45
N ILE A 42 12.06 -8.27 -11.44
CA ILE A 42 11.55 -8.39 -10.08
C ILE A 42 10.06 -8.04 -10.08
N VAL A 43 9.23 -8.91 -9.54
CA VAL A 43 7.78 -8.74 -9.49
C VAL A 43 7.29 -8.68 -8.05
N GLY A 44 6.82 -7.50 -7.63
CA GLY A 44 6.11 -7.31 -6.38
C GLY A 44 4.60 -7.43 -6.55
N ILE A 45 3.93 -8.06 -5.60
CA ILE A 45 2.47 -8.14 -5.57
C ILE A 45 1.92 -7.26 -4.48
N ASN A 46 1.05 -6.33 -4.90
CA ASN A 46 0.36 -5.41 -4.01
C ASN A 46 -0.92 -6.04 -3.49
N LEU A 47 -0.96 -6.35 -2.21
CA LEU A 47 -2.09 -6.95 -1.51
C LEU A 47 -2.97 -5.85 -0.92
N GLY A 48 -4.28 -6.03 -0.97
CA GLY A 48 -5.22 -5.07 -0.43
C GLY A 48 -6.54 -5.73 -0.03
N LYS A 49 -7.20 -5.13 0.97
CA LYS A 49 -8.51 -5.55 1.44
C LYS A 49 -9.58 -5.34 0.36
N ASN A 50 -10.49 -6.28 0.19
CA ASN A 50 -11.67 -6.10 -0.63
C ASN A 50 -12.56 -4.96 -0.12
N LYS A 51 -13.31 -4.36 -1.03
CA LYS A 51 -14.19 -3.24 -0.71
C LYS A 51 -15.23 -3.62 0.37
N ASP A 52 -15.82 -4.81 0.24
CA ASP A 52 -16.97 -5.24 1.04
C ASP A 52 -16.56 -6.02 2.31
N THR A 53 -15.27 -6.33 2.50
CA THR A 53 -14.76 -6.94 3.73
C THR A 53 -14.78 -5.91 4.86
N PRO A 54 -15.39 -6.21 6.02
CA PRO A 54 -15.30 -5.36 7.20
C PRO A 54 -13.85 -5.08 7.61
N LEU A 55 -13.63 -3.95 8.28
CA LEU A 55 -12.27 -3.52 8.61
C LEU A 55 -11.61 -4.47 9.64
N GLU A 56 -12.39 -4.94 10.58
CA GLU A 56 -12.02 -5.92 11.61
C GLU A 56 -11.65 -7.29 11.04
N GLU A 57 -12.13 -7.61 9.84
CA GLU A 57 -11.79 -8.84 9.11
C GLU A 57 -10.70 -8.63 8.06
N ALA A 58 -10.12 -7.45 7.98
CA ALA A 58 -9.15 -7.09 6.93
C ALA A 58 -8.00 -8.09 6.82
N ALA A 59 -7.49 -8.57 7.95
CA ALA A 59 -6.36 -9.51 8.00
C ALA A 59 -6.62 -10.78 7.16
N ARG A 60 -7.87 -11.28 7.14
CA ARG A 60 -8.25 -12.44 6.34
C ARG A 60 -7.90 -12.26 4.85
N ASP A 61 -8.27 -11.13 4.28
CA ASP A 61 -8.03 -10.86 2.85
C ASP A 61 -6.53 -10.80 2.53
N TYR A 62 -5.73 -10.16 3.41
CA TYR A 62 -4.28 -10.11 3.23
C TYR A 62 -3.64 -11.50 3.35
N VAL A 63 -4.05 -12.29 4.32
CA VAL A 63 -3.55 -13.64 4.55
C VAL A 63 -3.87 -14.57 3.37
N GLU A 64 -5.11 -14.55 2.88
CA GLU A 64 -5.50 -15.34 1.70
C GLU A 64 -4.67 -14.98 0.47
N LEU A 65 -4.51 -13.66 0.20
CA LEU A 65 -3.69 -13.19 -0.91
C LEU A 65 -2.22 -13.56 -0.72
N MET A 66 -1.69 -13.43 0.49
CA MET A 66 -0.31 -13.78 0.82
C MET A 66 -0.01 -15.26 0.54
N LYS A 67 -0.90 -16.17 0.95
CA LYS A 67 -0.77 -17.61 0.69
C LYS A 67 -0.70 -17.93 -0.79
N VAL A 68 -1.56 -17.29 -1.59
CA VAL A 68 -1.63 -17.54 -3.04
C VAL A 68 -0.43 -16.94 -3.78
N PHE A 69 0.00 -15.74 -3.41
CA PHE A 69 0.99 -15.00 -4.18
C PHE A 69 2.44 -15.16 -3.71
N SER A 70 2.68 -15.67 -2.48
CA SER A 70 4.05 -15.91 -2.01
C SER A 70 4.91 -16.77 -2.94
N PRO A 71 4.42 -17.87 -3.53
CA PRO A 71 5.24 -18.66 -4.47
C PRO A 71 5.38 -18.01 -5.85
N LEU A 72 4.70 -16.91 -6.13
CA LEU A 72 4.60 -16.26 -7.43
C LEU A 72 5.28 -14.90 -7.49
N ALA A 73 5.70 -14.34 -6.34
CA ALA A 73 6.22 -12.99 -6.21
C ALA A 73 7.64 -12.99 -5.66
N ASP A 74 8.42 -11.97 -6.01
CA ASP A 74 9.73 -11.73 -5.44
C ASP A 74 9.63 -10.94 -4.11
N TYR A 75 8.56 -10.15 -3.94
CA TYR A 75 8.16 -9.54 -2.67
C TYR A 75 6.65 -9.28 -2.63
N LEU A 76 6.11 -9.10 -1.43
CA LEU A 76 4.72 -8.75 -1.19
C LEU A 76 4.61 -7.36 -0.58
N THR A 77 3.54 -6.63 -0.91
CA THR A 77 3.26 -5.32 -0.33
C THR A 77 1.92 -5.33 0.37
N ILE A 78 1.91 -5.10 1.68
CA ILE A 78 0.70 -4.86 2.48
C ILE A 78 0.28 -3.40 2.24
N ASN A 79 -0.72 -3.19 1.40
CA ASN A 79 -1.18 -1.86 1.05
C ASN A 79 -2.37 -1.43 1.92
N ILE A 80 -2.07 -0.66 2.97
CA ILE A 80 -3.05 -0.10 3.92
C ILE A 80 -3.31 1.39 3.68
N SER A 81 -2.81 1.95 2.59
CA SER A 81 -2.71 3.39 2.39
C SER A 81 -3.57 3.95 1.25
N SER A 82 -4.34 3.11 0.54
CA SER A 82 -5.20 3.60 -0.56
C SER A 82 -6.31 4.51 -0.04
N PRO A 83 -6.46 5.72 -0.61
CA PRO A 83 -7.58 6.60 -0.28
C PRO A 83 -8.91 6.17 -0.92
N ASN A 84 -8.86 5.22 -1.86
CA ASN A 84 -9.98 4.82 -2.70
C ASN A 84 -10.76 3.60 -2.15
N THR A 85 -10.38 3.09 -0.99
CA THR A 85 -11.09 2.02 -0.28
C THR A 85 -11.54 2.57 1.07
N VAL A 86 -12.84 2.57 1.31
CA VAL A 86 -13.43 3.17 2.51
C VAL A 86 -12.81 2.54 3.77
N GLY A 87 -12.37 3.41 4.68
CA GLY A 87 -11.82 3.01 5.97
C GLY A 87 -10.44 2.35 5.94
N LEU A 88 -9.90 2.01 4.77
CA LEU A 88 -8.62 1.27 4.68
C LEU A 88 -7.47 1.95 5.43
N ARG A 89 -7.37 3.27 5.35
CA ARG A 89 -6.31 4.04 6.01
C ARG A 89 -6.36 3.99 7.54
N ARG A 90 -7.49 3.60 8.14
CA ARG A 90 -7.59 3.36 9.58
C ARG A 90 -6.71 2.19 10.03
N LEU A 91 -6.36 1.26 9.12
CA LEU A 91 -5.38 0.20 9.39
C LEU A 91 -3.97 0.72 9.68
N GLN A 92 -3.69 2.00 9.44
CA GLN A 92 -2.43 2.65 9.81
C GLN A 92 -2.41 3.14 11.27
N ASN A 93 -3.57 3.15 11.95
CA ASN A 93 -3.63 3.38 13.40
C ASN A 93 -2.83 2.29 14.12
N ARG A 94 -2.10 2.67 15.17
CA ARG A 94 -1.17 1.82 15.92
C ARG A 94 -1.76 0.45 16.26
N GLU A 95 -2.90 0.43 16.96
CA GLU A 95 -3.53 -0.81 17.42
C GLU A 95 -3.98 -1.72 16.27
N MET A 96 -4.63 -1.14 15.26
CA MET A 96 -5.11 -1.90 14.10
C MET A 96 -3.97 -2.43 13.25
N LEU A 97 -2.90 -1.64 13.08
CA LEU A 97 -1.71 -2.06 12.38
C LEU A 97 -1.00 -3.19 13.11
N GLU A 98 -0.88 -3.09 14.42
CA GLU A 98 -0.28 -4.12 15.25
C GLU A 98 -1.04 -5.45 15.15
N GLN A 99 -2.37 -5.43 15.24
CA GLN A 99 -3.22 -6.61 15.08
C GLN A 99 -3.05 -7.24 13.69
N LEU A 100 -3.09 -6.42 12.65
CA LEU A 100 -2.92 -6.87 11.26
C LEU A 100 -1.56 -7.55 11.06
N LEU A 101 -0.46 -6.89 11.47
CA LEU A 101 0.88 -7.40 11.25
C LEU A 101 1.20 -8.62 12.14
N ASN A 102 0.61 -8.74 13.33
CA ASN A 102 0.67 -9.95 14.14
C ASN A 102 0.07 -11.14 13.39
N GLN A 103 -1.11 -10.96 12.81
CA GLN A 103 -1.78 -12.04 12.05
C GLN A 103 -0.97 -12.43 10.80
N ILE A 104 -0.41 -11.43 10.10
CA ILE A 104 0.46 -11.67 8.94
C ILE A 104 1.70 -12.47 9.34
N ASN A 105 2.36 -12.13 10.44
CA ASN A 105 3.55 -12.85 10.90
C ASN A 105 3.22 -14.30 11.32
N LEU A 106 2.12 -14.50 12.06
CA LEU A 106 1.68 -15.83 12.45
C LEU A 106 1.52 -16.74 11.23
N GLU A 107 0.89 -16.24 10.19
CA GLU A 107 0.67 -16.99 8.95
C GLU A 107 1.96 -17.13 8.12
N ARG A 108 2.82 -16.11 8.13
CA ARG A 108 4.15 -16.16 7.50
C ARG A 108 4.98 -17.30 8.07
N GLU A 109 5.01 -17.43 9.39
CA GLU A 109 5.73 -18.49 10.09
C GLU A 109 5.08 -19.86 9.87
N THR A 110 3.77 -19.96 10.04
CA THR A 110 3.00 -21.21 9.88
C THR A 110 3.20 -21.82 8.50
N TRP A 111 3.21 -21.01 7.46
CA TRP A 111 3.35 -21.47 6.07
C TRP A 111 4.79 -21.37 5.55
N ASN A 112 5.74 -20.95 6.39
CA ASN A 112 7.15 -20.76 6.04
C ASN A 112 7.33 -19.94 4.75
N LEU A 113 6.60 -18.83 4.64
CA LEU A 113 6.61 -17.98 3.46
C LEU A 113 7.93 -17.22 3.34
N LYS A 114 8.52 -17.22 2.15
CA LYS A 114 9.88 -16.71 1.90
C LYS A 114 9.97 -15.28 1.40
N PRO A 115 9.03 -14.78 0.56
CA PRO A 115 9.18 -13.44 0.00
C PRO A 115 9.22 -12.35 1.09
N PRO A 116 10.05 -11.32 0.92
CA PRO A 116 9.99 -10.13 1.77
C PRO A 116 8.59 -9.51 1.76
N ILE A 117 8.16 -9.01 2.92
CA ILE A 117 6.87 -8.35 3.12
C ILE A 117 7.10 -6.88 3.46
N LEU A 118 6.65 -5.98 2.59
CA LEU A 118 6.77 -4.54 2.75
C LEU A 118 5.42 -3.92 3.10
N VAL A 119 5.43 -2.85 3.88
CA VAL A 119 4.21 -2.11 4.22
C VAL A 119 4.18 -0.78 3.48
N LYS A 120 3.11 -0.50 2.74
CA LYS A 120 2.95 0.76 1.99
C LYS A 120 2.06 1.74 2.73
N ILE A 121 2.63 2.91 3.06
CA ILE A 121 2.02 3.94 3.88
C ILE A 121 1.51 5.15 3.08
N SER A 122 0.63 5.94 3.73
CA SER A 122 0.05 7.17 3.19
C SER A 122 0.99 8.36 3.39
N PRO A 123 0.98 9.35 2.47
CA PRO A 123 1.67 10.62 2.69
C PRO A 123 0.90 11.57 3.61
N ASP A 124 -0.30 11.21 4.04
CA ASP A 124 -1.21 12.08 4.78
C ASP A 124 -1.25 11.76 6.29
N LEU A 125 -0.34 10.91 6.78
CA LEU A 125 -0.16 10.68 8.21
C LEU A 125 0.39 11.92 8.90
N SER A 126 -0.06 12.21 10.12
CA SER A 126 0.59 13.18 11.00
C SER A 126 1.97 12.67 11.43
N GLU A 127 2.78 13.51 12.05
CA GLU A 127 4.10 13.11 12.54
C GLU A 127 4.00 11.96 13.55
N GLU A 128 3.07 12.06 14.51
CA GLU A 128 2.81 11.06 15.53
C GLU A 128 2.33 9.72 14.90
N GLU A 129 1.35 9.80 13.99
CA GLU A 129 0.86 8.61 13.28
C GLU A 129 1.96 7.94 12.44
N LEU A 130 2.86 8.74 11.86
CA LEU A 130 3.99 8.21 11.09
C LEU A 130 5.01 7.50 11.99
N GLU A 131 5.34 8.09 13.15
CA GLU A 131 6.23 7.48 14.14
C GLU A 131 5.64 6.17 14.66
N ASP A 132 4.36 6.16 15.01
CA ASP A 132 3.64 4.97 15.45
C ASP A 132 3.65 3.87 14.38
N ALA A 133 3.28 4.22 13.15
CA ALA A 133 3.24 3.24 12.06
C ALA A 133 4.62 2.64 11.77
N VAL A 134 5.67 3.47 11.69
CA VAL A 134 7.04 2.98 11.48
C VAL A 134 7.50 2.13 12.66
N GLY A 135 7.21 2.55 13.90
CA GLY A 135 7.51 1.79 15.12
C GLY A 135 6.91 0.38 15.07
N VAL A 136 5.61 0.28 14.81
CA VAL A 136 4.91 -1.02 14.71
C VAL A 136 5.49 -1.88 13.58
N ILE A 137 5.75 -1.30 12.39
CA ILE A 137 6.32 -2.03 11.25
C ILE A 137 7.68 -2.67 11.62
N LEU A 138 8.51 -1.93 12.32
CA LEU A 138 9.82 -2.41 12.77
C LEU A 138 9.73 -3.44 13.90
N ASP A 139 8.86 -3.20 14.89
CA ASP A 139 8.64 -4.12 16.02
C ASP A 139 8.08 -5.47 15.55
N LYS A 140 7.23 -5.46 14.52
CA LYS A 140 6.70 -6.67 13.88
C LYS A 140 7.62 -7.26 12.81
N LYS A 141 8.85 -6.74 12.68
CA LYS A 141 9.90 -7.28 11.80
C LYS A 141 9.45 -7.44 10.34
N MET A 142 8.72 -6.44 9.83
CA MET A 142 8.46 -6.37 8.38
C MET A 142 9.76 -6.03 7.65
N ASP A 143 9.87 -6.48 6.40
CA ASP A 143 11.13 -6.43 5.64
C ASP A 143 11.39 -5.08 4.96
N GLY A 144 10.44 -4.14 4.98
CA GLY A 144 10.63 -2.79 4.42
C GLY A 144 9.39 -1.93 4.43
N ILE A 145 9.57 -0.65 4.05
CA ILE A 145 8.50 0.36 3.99
C ILE A 145 8.48 1.01 2.61
N ILE A 146 7.29 1.13 2.02
CA ILE A 146 7.09 1.88 0.78
C ILE A 146 6.46 3.23 1.12
N ALA A 147 7.19 4.30 0.94
CA ALA A 147 6.73 5.67 1.08
C ALA A 147 6.77 6.37 -0.29
N THR A 148 5.64 6.82 -0.84
CA THR A 148 4.30 6.81 -0.28
C THR A 148 3.23 6.42 -1.31
N ASN A 149 1.97 6.31 -0.86
CA ASN A 149 0.80 6.27 -1.73
C ASN A 149 0.44 7.69 -2.21
N THR A 150 -0.71 7.87 -2.88
CA THR A 150 -1.28 9.16 -3.28
C THR A 150 -1.87 9.92 -2.10
N THR A 151 -2.03 11.26 -2.24
CA THR A 151 -2.59 12.13 -1.19
C THR A 151 -4.06 12.48 -1.43
N LEU A 152 -4.79 12.78 -0.35
CA LEU A 152 -6.08 13.46 -0.39
C LEU A 152 -5.96 15.00 -0.37
N SER A 153 -4.79 15.54 -0.02
CA SER A 153 -4.52 16.97 -0.12
C SER A 153 -4.62 17.44 -1.57
N ARG A 154 -5.09 18.66 -1.74
CA ARG A 154 -5.13 19.38 -3.02
C ARG A 154 -4.21 20.59 -3.03
N GLU A 155 -3.37 20.70 -2.01
CA GLU A 155 -2.38 21.76 -1.90
C GLU A 155 -1.48 21.78 -3.12
N GLY A 156 -1.24 22.97 -3.68
CA GLY A 156 -0.45 23.17 -4.90
C GLY A 156 -1.18 22.81 -6.21
N ALA A 157 -2.37 22.21 -6.18
CA ALA A 157 -3.15 21.96 -7.39
C ALA A 157 -3.97 23.20 -7.82
N ARG A 158 -3.84 23.58 -9.09
CA ARG A 158 -4.48 24.76 -9.69
C ARG A 158 -5.65 24.39 -10.61
N SER A 159 -5.59 23.21 -11.21
CA SER A 159 -6.59 22.73 -12.17
C SER A 159 -8.01 22.83 -11.64
N ASN A 160 -8.95 23.13 -12.53
CA ASN A 160 -10.37 23.12 -12.24
C ASN A 160 -10.89 21.71 -11.86
N LEU A 161 -10.15 20.66 -12.22
CA LEU A 161 -10.42 19.27 -11.83
C LEU A 161 -9.95 18.91 -10.41
N LYS A 162 -9.29 19.81 -9.70
CA LYS A 162 -8.79 19.53 -8.34
C LYS A 162 -9.87 19.14 -7.34
N GLY A 163 -11.13 19.49 -7.58
CA GLY A 163 -12.28 19.10 -6.75
C GLY A 163 -12.72 17.65 -6.91
N GLU A 164 -12.18 16.91 -7.88
CA GLU A 164 -12.51 15.51 -8.08
C GLU A 164 -12.04 14.63 -6.90
N THR A 165 -12.89 13.64 -6.55
CA THR A 165 -12.55 12.69 -5.49
C THR A 165 -11.50 11.68 -5.93
N GLY A 166 -10.67 11.20 -4.99
CA GLY A 166 -9.63 10.22 -5.25
C GLY A 166 -8.25 10.67 -4.77
N GLY A 167 -7.25 9.86 -5.00
CA GLY A 167 -5.87 10.15 -4.65
C GLY A 167 -5.17 10.98 -5.72
N LEU A 168 -4.52 12.07 -5.31
CA LEU A 168 -3.69 12.93 -6.16
C LEU A 168 -2.24 12.44 -6.16
N SER A 169 -1.64 12.39 -7.35
CA SER A 169 -0.22 12.11 -7.60
C SER A 169 0.37 13.13 -8.56
N GLY A 170 1.68 13.13 -8.72
CA GLY A 170 2.40 14.05 -9.59
C GLY A 170 3.05 15.22 -8.85
N SER A 171 3.36 16.31 -9.56
CA SER A 171 4.13 17.43 -9.03
C SER A 171 3.63 18.01 -7.70
N PRO A 172 2.31 18.16 -7.46
CA PRO A 172 1.84 18.68 -6.17
C PRO A 172 2.15 17.78 -4.97
N LEU A 173 2.27 16.46 -5.19
CA LEU A 173 2.61 15.51 -4.11
C LEU A 173 4.13 15.44 -3.86
N LYS A 174 4.98 15.81 -4.79
CA LYS A 174 6.42 15.54 -4.75
C LYS A 174 7.06 15.97 -3.43
N GLY A 175 6.96 17.22 -3.05
CA GLY A 175 7.59 17.74 -1.83
C GLY A 175 7.13 17.03 -0.56
N ARG A 176 5.81 16.76 -0.42
CA ARG A 176 5.26 16.01 0.70
C ARG A 176 5.78 14.57 0.75
N SER A 177 5.79 13.91 -0.39
CA SER A 177 6.27 12.52 -0.50
C SER A 177 7.76 12.40 -0.14
N GLU A 178 8.59 13.33 -0.61
CA GLU A 178 10.02 13.40 -0.28
C GLU A 178 10.25 13.70 1.21
N ALA A 179 9.46 14.59 1.82
CA ALA A 179 9.53 14.88 3.25
C ALA A 179 9.17 13.65 4.10
N VAL A 180 8.09 12.96 3.76
CA VAL A 180 7.69 11.71 4.45
C VAL A 180 8.76 10.63 4.28
N LEU A 181 9.28 10.43 3.07
CA LEU A 181 10.36 9.48 2.82
C LEU A 181 11.60 9.80 3.66
N SER A 182 12.03 11.06 3.68
CA SER A 182 13.17 11.51 4.48
C SER A 182 12.96 11.25 5.97
N ARG A 183 11.73 11.45 6.47
CA ARG A 183 11.38 11.15 7.86
C ARG A 183 11.40 9.65 8.15
N VAL A 184 10.81 8.84 7.27
CA VAL A 184 10.85 7.36 7.36
C VAL A 184 12.28 6.86 7.42
N VAL A 185 13.17 7.33 6.54
CA VAL A 185 14.60 6.94 6.54
C VAL A 185 15.27 7.22 7.89
N LYS A 186 14.99 8.40 8.49
CA LYS A 186 15.51 8.73 9.83
C LYS A 186 14.97 7.81 10.92
N LEU A 187 13.67 7.53 10.91
CA LEU A 187 13.02 6.65 11.89
C LEU A 187 13.48 5.19 11.76
N VAL A 188 13.64 4.73 10.53
CA VAL A 188 14.13 3.37 10.24
C VAL A 188 15.58 3.19 10.66
N ASN A 189 16.42 4.21 10.50
CA ASN A 189 17.83 4.22 10.88
C ASN A 189 18.62 2.97 10.39
N GLY A 190 18.42 2.62 9.12
CA GLY A 190 19.12 1.50 8.47
C GLY A 190 18.64 0.10 8.85
N ARG A 191 17.58 -0.05 9.66
CA ARG A 191 17.05 -1.36 10.08
C ARG A 191 16.34 -2.14 8.96
N VAL A 192 15.69 -1.44 8.04
CA VAL A 192 15.05 -2.02 6.84
C VAL A 192 15.15 -1.03 5.67
N PRO A 193 15.02 -1.48 4.40
CA PRO A 193 14.92 -0.61 3.23
C PRO A 193 13.59 0.13 3.13
#